data_631b95dfd7f82372546674178d61ffe1
#
_entry.id   631b95dfd7f82372546674178d61ffe1
#
_cell.length_a   1.000
_cell.length_b   1.000
_cell.length_c   1.000
_cell.angle_alpha   90.00
_cell.angle_beta   90.00
_cell.angle_gamma   90.00
#
_symmetry.space_group_name_H-M   'P 1'
#
loop_
_entity.id
_entity.type
_entity.pdbx_description
1 polymer ?
#
loop_
_entity_poly.entity_id
_entity_poly.type
_entity_poly.pdbx_seq_one_letter_code
_entity_poly.pdbx_strand_id
1 'polypeptide(L)'
;MTACIVGWAHTPFGKHDAETVESLVVLVAREAMEHAGIGPADVDEIVLGHFNAGFSPQDFTASLVLQADDRLRFKPALRVENACATGSAAVHQAITSIAAKK
;
A
#
# COMPACT_ATOMS: atom_id res chain seq x y z
N MET A 1 -13.17 -4.86 -17.77
CA MET A 1 -11.76 -5.17 -17.49
C MET A 1 -11.66 -5.98 -16.22
N THR A 2 -10.90 -7.05 -16.24
CA THR A 2 -10.72 -7.90 -15.07
C THR A 2 -9.49 -7.43 -14.27
N ALA A 3 -9.69 -7.19 -12.98
CA ALA A 3 -8.58 -6.88 -12.08
C ALA A 3 -7.80 -8.16 -11.75
N CYS A 4 -6.48 -8.08 -11.77
CA CYS A 4 -5.60 -9.21 -11.47
C CYS A 4 -4.58 -8.84 -10.41
N ILE A 5 -4.25 -9.78 -9.54
CA ILE A 5 -3.15 -9.62 -8.59
C ILE A 5 -1.90 -10.18 -9.28
N VAL A 6 -0.91 -9.33 -9.51
CA VAL A 6 0.29 -9.69 -10.27
C VAL A 6 1.55 -9.81 -9.42
N GLY A 7 1.47 -9.38 -8.16
CA GLY A 7 2.59 -9.50 -7.23
C GLY A 7 2.14 -9.23 -5.81
N TRP A 8 2.95 -9.69 -4.85
CA TRP A 8 2.67 -9.46 -3.44
C TRP A 8 3.95 -9.54 -2.61
N ALA A 9 3.85 -9.00 -1.40
CA ALA A 9 4.90 -9.14 -0.40
C ALA A 9 4.27 -9.15 0.98
N HIS A 10 4.98 -9.69 1.94
CA HIS A 10 4.47 -9.88 3.28
C HIS A 10 5.61 -9.93 4.29
N THR A 11 5.50 -9.19 5.39
CA THR A 11 6.42 -9.35 6.52
C THR A 11 5.90 -10.46 7.43
N PRO A 12 6.78 -11.17 8.15
CA PRO A 12 6.33 -12.16 9.14
C PRO A 12 5.43 -11.52 10.19
N PHE A 13 4.41 -12.23 10.64
CA PHE A 13 3.62 -11.81 11.78
C PHE A 13 4.50 -11.82 13.02
N GLY A 14 4.39 -10.78 13.83
CA GLY A 14 5.16 -10.69 15.05
C GLY A 14 5.40 -9.25 15.47
N LYS A 15 6.20 -9.09 16.50
CA LYS A 15 6.58 -7.79 17.03
C LYS A 15 7.87 -7.33 16.35
N HIS A 16 7.81 -6.25 15.61
CA HIS A 16 8.93 -5.69 14.84
C HIS A 16 9.48 -4.45 15.54
N ASP A 17 10.20 -4.65 16.65
CA ASP A 17 10.68 -3.55 17.50
C ASP A 17 11.61 -2.58 16.80
N ALA A 18 12.35 -3.06 15.79
CA ALA A 18 13.30 -2.23 15.05
C ALA A 18 12.65 -1.49 13.88
N GLU A 19 11.35 -1.72 13.64
CA GLU A 19 10.63 -1.15 12.50
C GLU A 19 9.60 -0.11 12.95
N THR A 20 9.23 0.77 12.01
CA THR A 20 8.14 1.73 12.18
C THR A 20 7.06 1.41 11.16
N VAL A 21 5.88 2.03 11.29
CA VAL A 21 4.85 1.94 10.25
C VAL A 21 5.43 2.35 8.90
N GLU A 22 6.20 3.44 8.87
CA GLU A 22 6.83 3.96 7.68
C GLU A 22 7.80 2.95 7.05
N SER A 23 8.70 2.37 7.83
CA SER A 23 9.68 1.41 7.30
C SER A 23 9.01 0.13 6.79
N LEU A 24 7.98 -0.37 7.47
CA LEU A 24 7.23 -1.54 7.03
C LEU A 24 6.50 -1.28 5.71
N VAL A 25 5.87 -0.12 5.57
CA VAL A 25 5.18 0.27 4.34
C VAL A 25 6.17 0.32 3.17
N VAL A 26 7.32 0.95 3.36
CA VAL A 26 8.35 1.08 2.33
C VAL A 26 8.89 -0.29 1.91
N LEU A 27 9.20 -1.13 2.88
CA LEU A 27 9.72 -2.48 2.62
C LEU A 27 8.76 -3.31 1.77
N VAL A 28 7.51 -3.38 2.18
CA VAL A 28 6.50 -4.18 1.50
C VAL A 28 6.21 -3.64 0.10
N ALA A 29 6.15 -2.32 -0.05
CA ALA A 29 5.90 -1.70 -1.36
C ALA A 29 7.03 -2.03 -2.35
N ARG A 30 8.29 -1.93 -1.92
CA ARG A 30 9.43 -2.27 -2.76
C ARG A 30 9.41 -3.74 -3.18
N GLU A 31 9.21 -4.63 -2.22
CA GLU A 31 9.19 -6.06 -2.48
C GLU A 31 8.03 -6.46 -3.40
N ALA A 32 6.85 -5.87 -3.20
CA ALA A 32 5.70 -6.17 -4.04
C ALA A 32 5.92 -5.75 -5.50
N MET A 33 6.48 -4.55 -5.74
CA MET A 33 6.81 -4.10 -7.09
C MET A 33 7.85 -5.00 -7.73
N GLU A 34 8.87 -5.38 -6.99
CA GLU A 34 9.91 -6.28 -7.47
C GLU A 34 9.34 -7.65 -7.83
N HIS A 35 8.49 -8.22 -6.98
CA HIS A 35 7.84 -9.49 -7.24
C HIS A 35 6.94 -9.43 -8.47
N ALA A 36 6.24 -8.34 -8.68
CA ALA A 36 5.38 -8.14 -9.85
C ALA A 36 6.18 -7.87 -11.13
N GLY A 37 7.46 -7.53 -11.01
CA GLY A 37 8.28 -7.17 -12.16
C GLY A 37 7.91 -5.82 -12.77
N ILE A 38 7.37 -4.91 -11.98
CA ILE A 38 6.99 -3.57 -12.45
C ILE A 38 7.88 -2.50 -11.82
N GLY A 39 7.95 -1.35 -12.48
CA GLY A 39 8.61 -0.17 -11.95
C GLY A 39 7.61 0.87 -11.46
N PRO A 40 8.10 1.91 -10.76
CA PRO A 40 7.23 2.99 -10.28
C PRO A 40 6.42 3.68 -11.37
N ALA A 41 6.94 3.74 -12.59
CA ALA A 41 6.22 4.35 -13.72
C ALA A 41 4.94 3.60 -14.09
N ASP A 42 4.86 2.31 -13.74
CA ASP A 42 3.69 1.48 -14.03
C ASP A 42 2.59 1.63 -12.99
N VAL A 43 2.85 2.34 -11.90
CA VAL A 43 1.88 2.56 -10.82
C VAL A 43 1.02 3.77 -11.14
N ASP A 44 -0.31 3.60 -11.14
CA ASP A 44 -1.25 4.68 -11.38
C ASP A 44 -1.88 5.21 -10.09
N GLU A 45 -2.02 4.36 -9.08
CA GLU A 45 -2.66 4.72 -7.82
C GLU A 45 -2.13 3.86 -6.69
N ILE A 46 -2.07 4.43 -5.50
CA ILE A 46 -1.69 3.74 -4.27
C ILE A 46 -2.90 3.71 -3.34
N VAL A 47 -3.27 2.52 -2.89
CA VAL A 47 -4.32 2.37 -1.89
C VAL A 47 -3.73 1.63 -0.69
N LEU A 48 -3.68 2.31 0.44
CA LEU A 48 -3.15 1.75 1.68
C LEU A 48 -4.27 1.50 2.68
N GLY A 49 -4.38 0.28 3.17
CA GLY A 49 -5.24 -0.04 4.30
C GLY A 49 -4.47 0.14 5.61
N HIS A 50 -4.96 1.00 6.49
CA HIS A 50 -4.34 1.22 7.78
C HIS A 50 -5.41 1.52 8.83
N PHE A 51 -5.55 0.60 9.78
CA PHE A 51 -6.39 0.82 10.94
C PHE A 51 -5.49 1.23 12.10
N ASN A 52 -5.54 2.51 12.46
CA ASN A 52 -4.74 3.07 13.53
C ASN A 52 -5.65 3.51 14.68
N ALA A 53 -5.83 2.65 15.65
CA ALA A 53 -6.64 2.92 16.83
C ALA A 53 -5.86 3.71 17.90
N GLY A 54 -4.98 4.61 17.49
CA GLY A 54 -4.14 5.38 18.40
C GLY A 54 -2.82 4.71 18.75
N PHE A 55 -2.48 3.62 18.09
CA PHE A 55 -1.23 2.89 18.36
C PHE A 55 0.01 3.58 17.77
N SER A 56 -0.18 4.44 16.80
CA SER A 56 0.90 5.12 16.11
C SER A 56 0.54 6.59 15.87
N PRO A 57 1.51 7.54 15.95
CA PRO A 57 1.26 8.94 15.64
C PRO A 57 1.23 9.26 14.15
N GLN A 58 1.23 8.25 13.29
CA GLN A 58 1.23 8.42 11.84
C GLN A 58 -0.18 8.39 11.25
N ASP A 59 -0.61 9.47 10.59
CA ASP A 59 -1.93 9.56 9.97
C ASP A 59 -1.89 9.57 8.44
N PHE A 60 -0.90 10.17 7.80
CA PHE A 60 -0.82 10.24 6.34
C PHE A 60 -0.10 9.03 5.75
N THR A 61 -0.47 7.83 6.17
CA THR A 61 0.29 6.63 5.86
C THR A 61 0.29 6.24 4.38
N ALA A 62 -0.76 6.57 3.63
CA ALA A 62 -0.79 6.30 2.20
C ALA A 62 0.34 7.05 1.46
N SER A 63 0.63 8.27 1.88
CA SER A 63 1.70 9.07 1.30
C SER A 63 3.10 8.56 1.66
N LEU A 64 3.24 7.79 2.72
CA LEU A 64 4.53 7.21 3.10
C LEU A 64 5.02 6.17 2.09
N VAL A 65 4.12 5.58 1.31
CA VAL A 65 4.49 4.63 0.26
C VAL A 65 5.40 5.29 -0.79
N LEU A 66 5.30 6.61 -0.96
CA LEU A 66 6.16 7.36 -1.88
C LEU A 66 7.65 7.19 -1.56
N GLN A 67 7.98 6.89 -0.31
CA GLN A 67 9.36 6.69 0.11
C GLN A 67 9.97 5.40 -0.43
N ALA A 68 9.18 4.50 -0.98
CA ALA A 68 9.68 3.30 -1.63
C ALA A 68 10.50 3.64 -2.89
N ASP A 69 10.11 4.70 -3.60
CA ASP A 69 10.83 5.20 -4.76
C ASP A 69 10.37 6.63 -5.07
N ASP A 70 11.31 7.54 -5.34
CA ASP A 70 11.02 8.94 -5.65
C ASP A 70 10.07 9.12 -6.84
N ARG A 71 10.07 8.18 -7.76
CA ARG A 71 9.23 8.22 -8.96
C ARG A 71 7.75 7.96 -8.67
N LEU A 72 7.41 7.56 -7.45
CA LEU A 72 6.02 7.43 -7.02
C LEU A 72 5.41 8.75 -6.57
N ARG A 73 6.19 9.79 -6.35
CA ARG A 73 5.76 10.99 -5.64
C ARG A 73 4.74 11.85 -6.36
N PHE A 74 4.23 11.63 -7.42
CA PHE A 74 3.10 12.33 -8.00
C PHE A 74 1.92 11.40 -8.28
N LYS A 75 1.97 10.19 -7.72
CA LYS A 75 0.88 9.24 -7.86
C LYS A 75 -0.19 9.53 -6.81
N PRO A 76 -1.48 9.43 -7.17
CA PRO A 76 -2.54 9.53 -6.16
C PRO A 76 -2.37 8.45 -5.09
N ALA A 77 -2.54 8.84 -3.84
CA ALA A 77 -2.45 7.91 -2.72
C ALA A 77 -3.65 8.11 -1.81
N LEU A 78 -4.29 7.02 -1.43
CA LEU A 78 -5.51 7.00 -0.63
C LEU A 78 -5.35 6.01 0.52
N ARG A 79 -5.72 6.44 1.72
CA ARG A 79 -5.82 5.57 2.87
C ARG A 79 -7.27 5.14 3.05
N VAL A 80 -7.48 3.84 3.29
CA VAL A 80 -8.79 3.29 3.63
C VAL A 80 -8.72 2.54 4.95
N GLU A 81 -9.85 2.39 5.60
CA GLU A 81 -9.92 1.67 6.87
C GLU A 81 -11.28 1.00 7.00
N ASN A 82 -11.28 -0.21 7.54
CA ASN A 82 -12.49 -0.94 7.88
C ASN A 82 -12.16 -1.94 9.00
N ALA A 83 -11.60 -1.41 10.09
CA ALA A 83 -11.18 -2.19 11.25
C ALA A 83 -10.45 -3.49 10.83
N CYS A 84 -10.94 -4.66 11.24
CA CYS A 84 -10.30 -5.93 10.93
C CYS A 84 -10.30 -6.28 9.44
N ALA A 85 -11.16 -5.67 8.63
CA ALA A 85 -11.26 -5.90 7.20
C ALA A 85 -10.52 -4.83 6.36
N THR A 86 -9.59 -4.09 6.96
CA THR A 86 -8.93 -2.96 6.32
C THR A 86 -8.14 -3.35 5.07
N GLY A 87 -7.40 -4.45 5.12
CA GLY A 87 -6.67 -4.93 3.94
C GLY A 87 -7.59 -5.31 2.79
N SER A 88 -8.68 -5.98 3.11
CA SER A 88 -9.72 -6.33 2.13
C SER A 88 -10.35 -5.07 1.52
N ALA A 89 -10.61 -4.05 2.35
CA ALA A 89 -11.14 -2.77 1.88
C ALA A 89 -10.19 -2.11 0.88
N ALA A 90 -8.89 -2.17 1.12
CA ALA A 90 -7.89 -1.61 0.20
C ALA A 90 -7.93 -2.32 -1.17
N VAL A 91 -8.02 -3.65 -1.16
CA VAL A 91 -8.12 -4.43 -2.40
C VAL A 91 -9.40 -4.09 -3.17
N HIS A 92 -10.54 -4.01 -2.47
CA HIS A 92 -11.80 -3.64 -3.11
C HIS A 92 -11.77 -2.24 -3.70
N GLN A 93 -11.14 -1.29 -3.01
CA GLN A 93 -10.97 0.07 -3.55
C GLN A 93 -10.14 0.06 -4.81
N ALA A 94 -9.05 -0.70 -4.84
CA ALA A 94 -8.21 -0.83 -6.03
C ALA A 94 -8.98 -1.43 -7.21
N ILE A 95 -9.79 -2.45 -6.95
CA ILE A 95 -10.66 -3.05 -7.98
C ILE A 95 -11.63 -2.01 -8.54
N THR A 96 -12.24 -1.21 -7.67
CA THR A 96 -13.15 -0.14 -8.08
C THR A 96 -12.46 0.89 -8.95
N SER A 97 -11.23 1.27 -8.59
CA SER A 97 -10.45 2.22 -9.38
C SER A 97 -10.14 1.69 -10.77
N ILE A 98 -9.79 0.41 -10.87
CA ILE A 98 -9.54 -0.24 -12.17
C ILE A 98 -10.83 -0.25 -13.02
N ALA A 99 -11.96 -0.61 -12.42
CA ALA A 99 -13.26 -0.61 -13.11
C ALA A 99 -13.65 0.79 -13.57
N ALA A 100 -13.30 1.81 -12.81
CA ALA A 100 -13.57 3.21 -13.17
C ALA A 100 -12.55 3.78 -14.17
N LYS A 101 -11.53 3.02 -14.53
CA LYS A 101 -10.46 3.44 -15.46
C LYS A 101 -9.66 4.65 -14.95
N LYS A 102 -9.42 4.65 -13.67
CA LYS A 102 -8.58 5.68 -13.07
C LYS A 102 -7.10 5.45 -13.34
#